data_7583804adbc1f7e236250dbe7b958046
#
_entry.id   7583804adbc1f7e236250dbe7b958046
#
_cell.length_a   1.000
_cell.length_b   1.000
_cell.length_c   1.000
_cell.angle_alpha   90.00
_cell.angle_beta   90.00
_cell.angle_gamma   90.00
#
_symmetry.space_group_name_H-M   'P 1'
#
loop_
_entity.id
_entity.type
_entity.pdbx_description
1 polymer ?
#
loop_
_entity_poly.entity_id
_entity_poly.type
_entity_poly.pdbx_seq_one_letter_code
_entity_poly.pdbx_strand_id
1 'polypeptide(L)'
;MEYLLLVGGFGESPYLRSRLKEVFTNKGTEIVTAEEPSKKAAAEGATIWYTKQLVVARASRYTIGITICPKYNAKDREHHLRKRLVYDDADGFKRLPGEFRVWVNKDTKMDQDFRMEYASRRNYTTKPASLAKFSIEVLAWEGDSPTKWTNDSNGENLPKMRRLCSVQADLSHLLPHLTQQKSATTGSKYWMVQFKVLITFGGTRLKARLQWTEAGKTKEGPIQVVTDSFL
;
A
#
# COMPACT_ATOMS: atom_id res chain seq x y z
N MET A 1 -30.41 2.52 -28.42
CA MET A 1 -30.29 1.08 -28.75
C MET A 1 -29.38 0.48 -27.69
N GLU A 2 -29.87 -0.49 -26.98
CA GLU A 2 -29.10 -1.18 -25.95
C GLU A 2 -28.67 -2.56 -26.49
N TYR A 3 -27.47 -3.01 -26.12
CA TYR A 3 -26.95 -4.30 -26.51
C TYR A 3 -26.87 -5.23 -25.31
N LEU A 4 -27.31 -6.47 -25.47
CA LEU A 4 -27.13 -7.55 -24.50
C LEU A 4 -26.16 -8.57 -25.10
N LEU A 5 -24.94 -8.59 -24.58
CA LEU A 5 -23.87 -9.50 -25.06
C LEU A 5 -23.96 -10.84 -24.33
N LEU A 6 -24.16 -11.92 -25.08
CA LEU A 6 -24.15 -13.29 -24.57
C LEU A 6 -22.75 -13.89 -24.73
N VAL A 7 -22.15 -14.28 -23.61
CA VAL A 7 -20.80 -14.90 -23.55
C VAL A 7 -20.82 -16.19 -22.73
N GLY A 8 -19.81 -17.04 -22.95
CA GLY A 8 -19.65 -18.32 -22.25
C GLY A 8 -20.50 -19.44 -22.86
N GLY A 9 -20.22 -20.67 -22.44
CA GLY A 9 -20.82 -21.87 -23.03
C GLY A 9 -22.35 -21.91 -22.95
N PHE A 10 -22.96 -21.36 -21.88
CA PHE A 10 -24.42 -21.28 -21.78
C PHE A 10 -25.04 -20.24 -22.72
N GLY A 11 -24.29 -19.17 -23.05
CA GLY A 11 -24.71 -18.18 -24.06
C GLY A 11 -24.83 -18.76 -25.46
N GLU A 12 -24.24 -19.92 -25.74
CA GLU A 12 -24.36 -20.63 -27.02
C GLU A 12 -25.67 -21.45 -27.15
N SER A 13 -26.45 -21.58 -26.05
CA SER A 13 -27.71 -22.33 -26.05
C SER A 13 -28.73 -21.66 -26.97
N PRO A 14 -29.24 -22.40 -28.04
CA PRO A 14 -30.28 -21.86 -28.91
C PRO A 14 -31.56 -21.51 -28.18
N TYR A 15 -31.92 -22.26 -27.14
CA TYR A 15 -33.07 -22.00 -26.30
C TYR A 15 -32.94 -20.66 -25.55
N LEU A 16 -31.79 -20.44 -24.91
CA LEU A 16 -31.54 -19.20 -24.19
C LEU A 16 -31.60 -17.98 -25.11
N ARG A 17 -30.97 -18.09 -26.29
CA ARG A 17 -30.99 -17.02 -27.31
C ARG A 17 -32.40 -16.70 -27.77
N SER A 18 -33.22 -17.72 -28.06
CA SER A 18 -34.63 -17.52 -28.47
C SER A 18 -35.42 -16.82 -27.36
N ARG A 19 -35.29 -17.29 -26.12
CA ARG A 19 -36.04 -16.68 -24.99
C ARG A 19 -35.64 -15.23 -24.72
N LEU A 20 -34.35 -14.94 -24.82
CA LEU A 20 -33.87 -13.56 -24.63
C LEU A 20 -34.34 -12.65 -25.77
N LYS A 21 -34.34 -13.13 -27.02
CA LYS A 21 -34.86 -12.38 -28.14
C LYS A 21 -36.34 -12.07 -27.96
N GLU A 22 -37.17 -13.05 -27.58
CA GLU A 22 -38.60 -12.84 -27.31
C GLU A 22 -38.87 -11.74 -26.26
N VAL A 23 -38.06 -11.73 -25.20
CA VAL A 23 -38.25 -10.82 -24.05
C VAL A 23 -37.73 -9.41 -24.36
N PHE A 24 -36.58 -9.30 -25.04
CA PHE A 24 -35.83 -8.03 -25.12
C PHE A 24 -35.91 -7.33 -26.47
N THR A 25 -36.19 -8.03 -27.59
CA THR A 25 -36.28 -7.36 -28.89
C THR A 25 -37.43 -6.34 -28.93
N ASN A 26 -38.52 -6.62 -28.27
CA ASN A 26 -39.66 -5.70 -28.17
C ASN A 26 -39.36 -4.44 -27.33
N LYS A 27 -38.25 -4.44 -26.57
CA LYS A 27 -37.75 -3.34 -25.74
C LYS A 27 -36.66 -2.52 -26.43
N GLY A 28 -36.35 -2.82 -27.70
CA GLY A 28 -35.31 -2.12 -28.46
C GLY A 28 -33.88 -2.56 -28.12
N THR A 29 -33.74 -3.70 -27.42
CA THR A 29 -32.42 -4.28 -27.05
C THR A 29 -32.00 -5.33 -28.09
N GLU A 30 -30.82 -5.21 -28.63
CA GLU A 30 -30.25 -6.18 -29.56
C GLU A 30 -29.45 -7.25 -28.82
N ILE A 31 -29.68 -8.53 -29.15
CA ILE A 31 -28.94 -9.65 -28.57
C ILE A 31 -27.73 -9.99 -29.44
N VAL A 32 -26.54 -9.72 -28.94
CA VAL A 32 -25.27 -9.95 -29.61
C VAL A 32 -24.60 -11.20 -29.04
N THR A 33 -24.13 -12.07 -29.88
CA THR A 33 -23.37 -13.28 -29.53
C THR A 33 -21.99 -13.22 -30.17
N ALA A 34 -20.96 -13.80 -29.50
CA ALA A 34 -19.65 -13.94 -30.10
C ALA A 34 -19.74 -14.85 -31.34
N GLU A 35 -19.07 -14.48 -32.44
CA GLU A 35 -19.05 -15.25 -33.70
C GLU A 35 -18.29 -16.56 -33.55
N GLU A 36 -17.33 -16.64 -32.63
CA GLU A 36 -16.54 -17.85 -32.36
C GLU A 36 -16.95 -18.51 -31.02
N PRO A 37 -16.74 -19.86 -30.91
CA PRO A 37 -17.06 -20.57 -29.68
C PRO A 37 -16.35 -19.95 -28.45
N SER A 38 -17.12 -19.36 -27.56
CA SER A 38 -16.60 -18.60 -26.42
C SER A 38 -16.07 -19.45 -25.25
N LYS A 39 -16.02 -20.80 -25.42
CA LYS A 39 -15.67 -21.75 -24.35
C LYS A 39 -14.31 -21.50 -23.69
N LYS A 40 -13.36 -20.89 -24.41
CA LYS A 40 -12.01 -20.58 -23.91
C LYS A 40 -11.74 -19.07 -23.82
N ALA A 41 -12.72 -18.23 -24.11
CA ALA A 41 -12.52 -16.77 -24.20
C ALA A 41 -11.89 -16.17 -22.95
N ALA A 42 -12.27 -16.64 -21.76
CA ALA A 42 -11.68 -16.16 -20.52
C ALA A 42 -10.19 -16.57 -20.37
N ALA A 43 -9.84 -17.80 -20.74
CA ALA A 43 -8.46 -18.29 -20.71
C ALA A 43 -7.58 -17.62 -21.77
N GLU A 44 -8.11 -17.48 -22.98
CA GLU A 44 -7.42 -16.78 -24.08
C GLU A 44 -7.26 -15.30 -23.77
N GLY A 45 -8.31 -14.65 -23.26
CA GLY A 45 -8.25 -13.28 -22.81
C GLY A 45 -7.23 -13.07 -21.69
N ALA A 46 -7.13 -13.98 -20.73
CA ALA A 46 -6.12 -13.94 -19.68
C ALA A 46 -4.69 -14.09 -20.25
N THR A 47 -4.50 -14.96 -21.22
CA THR A 47 -3.21 -15.14 -21.92
C THR A 47 -2.83 -13.90 -22.72
N ILE A 48 -3.76 -13.35 -23.49
CA ILE A 48 -3.56 -12.11 -24.25
C ILE A 48 -3.24 -10.95 -23.31
N TRP A 49 -3.99 -10.83 -22.20
CA TRP A 49 -3.77 -9.81 -21.21
C TRP A 49 -2.37 -9.90 -20.59
N TYR A 50 -1.93 -11.11 -20.25
CA TYR A 50 -0.61 -11.35 -19.67
C TYR A 50 0.52 -11.07 -20.68
N THR A 51 0.39 -11.55 -21.92
CA THR A 51 1.44 -11.40 -22.95
C THR A 51 1.53 -10.01 -23.52
N LYS A 52 0.40 -9.33 -23.73
CA LYS A 52 0.35 -7.98 -24.31
C LYS A 52 0.43 -6.85 -23.28
N GLN A 53 0.37 -7.17 -21.98
CA GLN A 53 0.41 -6.21 -20.89
C GLN A 53 -0.46 -4.95 -21.17
N LEU A 54 -1.72 -5.18 -21.54
CA LEU A 54 -2.64 -4.14 -22.03
C LEU A 54 -2.90 -3.02 -21.02
N VAL A 55 -2.72 -3.28 -19.73
CA VAL A 55 -2.81 -2.25 -18.69
C VAL A 55 -1.41 -1.69 -18.44
N VAL A 56 -1.12 -0.56 -19.06
CA VAL A 56 0.19 0.12 -18.99
C VAL A 56 0.31 1.07 -17.80
N ALA A 57 -0.83 1.53 -17.25
CA ALA A 57 -0.84 2.42 -16.10
C ALA A 57 -2.17 2.32 -15.34
N ARG A 58 -2.16 2.70 -14.06
CA ARG A 58 -3.33 2.78 -13.19
C ARG A 58 -3.31 4.05 -12.37
N ALA A 59 -4.48 4.59 -12.07
CA ALA A 59 -4.61 5.67 -11.10
C ALA A 59 -4.79 5.10 -9.70
N SER A 60 -4.11 5.70 -8.71
CA SER A 60 -4.32 5.32 -7.31
C SER A 60 -5.71 5.69 -6.84
N ARG A 61 -6.47 4.74 -6.32
CA ARG A 61 -7.81 4.97 -5.77
C ARG A 61 -7.79 5.78 -4.48
N TYR A 62 -6.70 5.71 -3.73
CA TYR A 62 -6.52 6.34 -2.42
C TYR A 62 -5.18 7.06 -2.35
N THR A 63 -5.07 8.00 -1.42
CA THR A 63 -3.76 8.52 -1.01
C THR A 63 -3.09 7.49 -0.11
N ILE A 64 -1.90 7.00 -0.51
CA ILE A 64 -1.19 5.91 0.15
C ILE A 64 0.07 6.44 0.83
N GLY A 65 0.38 5.94 2.01
CA GLY A 65 1.56 6.34 2.77
C GLY A 65 1.79 5.50 4.02
N ILE A 66 2.61 6.03 4.91
CA ILE A 66 2.91 5.45 6.23
C ILE A 66 2.78 6.51 7.34
N THR A 67 2.68 6.03 8.56
CA THR A 67 2.83 6.90 9.74
C THR A 67 4.31 7.09 10.05
N ILE A 68 4.70 8.34 10.32
CA ILE A 68 6.04 8.69 10.81
C ILE A 68 5.96 9.49 12.11
N CYS A 69 7.10 9.60 12.78
CA CYS A 69 7.26 10.37 14.03
C CYS A 69 8.33 11.47 13.82
N PRO A 70 7.98 12.64 13.24
CA PRO A 70 8.91 13.74 13.06
C PRO A 70 9.40 14.30 14.39
N LYS A 71 10.46 15.09 14.35
CA LYS A 71 10.87 15.88 15.49
C LYS A 71 9.77 16.88 15.85
N TYR A 72 9.45 16.98 17.15
CA TYR A 72 8.49 17.96 17.62
C TYR A 72 8.99 19.38 17.40
N ASN A 73 8.18 20.22 16.82
CA ASN A 73 8.42 21.64 16.62
C ASN A 73 7.38 22.47 17.37
N ALA A 74 7.79 23.11 18.47
CA ALA A 74 6.88 23.93 19.30
C ALA A 74 6.32 25.17 18.56
N LYS A 75 6.96 25.59 17.46
CA LYS A 75 6.50 26.74 16.65
C LYS A 75 5.45 26.35 15.61
N ASP A 76 5.29 25.04 15.31
CA ASP A 76 4.27 24.55 14.40
C ASP A 76 2.94 24.40 15.17
N ARG A 77 1.89 25.10 14.69
CA ARG A 77 0.55 25.08 15.29
C ARG A 77 -0.03 23.67 15.38
N GLU A 78 0.14 22.88 14.32
CA GLU A 78 -0.37 21.52 14.28
C GLU A 78 0.34 20.59 15.29
N HIS A 79 1.67 20.78 15.46
CA HIS A 79 2.43 20.09 16.49
C HIS A 79 1.99 20.52 17.89
N HIS A 80 1.73 21.82 18.08
CA HIS A 80 1.30 22.34 19.38
C HIS A 80 -0.05 21.77 19.81
N LEU A 81 -1.02 21.66 18.90
CA LEU A 81 -2.32 21.04 19.17
C LEU A 81 -2.21 19.58 19.64
N ARG A 82 -1.15 18.89 19.25
CA ARG A 82 -0.85 17.48 19.58
C ARG A 82 0.23 17.32 20.66
N LYS A 83 0.56 18.38 21.38
CA LYS A 83 1.66 18.41 22.37
C LYS A 83 1.58 17.26 23.38
N ARG A 84 0.40 16.83 23.78
CA ARG A 84 0.20 15.72 24.72
C ARG A 84 0.64 14.34 24.19
N LEU A 85 0.75 14.18 22.86
CA LEU A 85 1.21 12.95 22.21
C LEU A 85 2.73 12.92 22.06
N VAL A 86 3.43 14.00 22.41
CA VAL A 86 4.89 14.09 22.30
C VAL A 86 5.54 13.14 23.28
N TYR A 87 6.54 12.42 22.81
CA TYR A 87 7.37 11.53 23.62
C TYR A 87 8.86 11.79 23.41
N ASP A 88 9.67 11.39 24.37
CA ASP A 88 11.13 11.43 24.24
C ASP A 88 11.61 10.14 23.56
N ASP A 89 12.23 10.29 22.37
CA ASP A 89 12.79 9.15 21.63
C ASP A 89 14.19 8.80 22.15
N ALA A 90 14.62 7.58 21.93
CA ALA A 90 15.91 7.07 22.38
C ALA A 90 17.11 7.89 21.86
N ASP A 91 16.96 8.58 20.73
CA ASP A 91 17.98 9.48 20.18
C ASP A 91 18.05 10.85 20.90
N GLY A 92 17.22 11.06 21.92
CA GLY A 92 17.18 12.27 22.75
C GLY A 92 16.37 13.42 22.17
N PHE A 93 15.69 13.23 21.06
CA PHE A 93 14.79 14.23 20.51
C PHE A 93 13.34 13.95 20.89
N LYS A 94 12.59 15.02 21.16
CA LYS A 94 11.14 14.94 21.27
C LYS A 94 10.53 14.67 19.91
N ARG A 95 9.64 13.67 19.85
CA ARG A 95 8.95 13.26 18.63
C ARG A 95 7.45 13.31 18.79
N LEU A 96 6.77 13.56 17.69
CA LEU A 96 5.31 13.60 17.62
C LEU A 96 4.85 12.48 16.68
N PRO A 97 4.13 11.46 17.19
CA PRO A 97 3.63 10.37 16.34
C PRO A 97 2.43 10.83 15.51
N GLY A 98 2.17 10.11 14.41
CA GLY A 98 0.94 10.26 13.65
C GLY A 98 1.03 11.16 12.42
N GLU A 99 2.20 11.68 12.03
CA GLU A 99 2.30 12.36 10.73
C GLU A 99 2.16 11.35 9.59
N PHE A 100 1.28 11.66 8.65
CA PHE A 100 1.05 10.83 7.46
C PHE A 100 2.04 11.21 6.36
N ARG A 101 3.02 10.35 6.14
CA ARG A 101 3.98 10.52 5.05
C ARG A 101 3.40 9.91 3.78
N VAL A 102 2.85 10.78 2.94
CA VAL A 102 2.27 10.40 1.67
C VAL A 102 3.35 9.94 0.70
N TRP A 103 3.10 8.82 0.02
CA TRP A 103 3.92 8.28 -1.05
C TRP A 103 3.27 8.51 -2.41
N VAL A 104 1.95 8.26 -2.48
CA VAL A 104 1.16 8.40 -3.70
C VAL A 104 -0.14 9.09 -3.35
N ASN A 105 -0.46 10.15 -4.05
CA ASN A 105 -1.76 10.81 -3.92
C ASN A 105 -2.85 10.03 -4.66
N LYS A 106 -4.08 10.18 -4.22
CA LYS A 106 -5.27 9.73 -4.95
C LYS A 106 -5.20 10.26 -6.39
N ASP A 107 -5.66 9.46 -7.36
CA ASP A 107 -5.69 9.74 -8.79
C ASP A 107 -4.32 9.92 -9.47
N THR A 108 -3.21 9.70 -8.75
CA THR A 108 -1.89 9.67 -9.38
C THR A 108 -1.79 8.49 -10.33
N LYS A 109 -1.47 8.79 -11.60
CA LYS A 109 -1.20 7.77 -12.61
C LYS A 109 0.14 7.11 -12.33
N MET A 110 0.13 5.78 -12.23
CA MET A 110 1.29 4.96 -11.96
C MET A 110 1.49 3.97 -13.10
N ASP A 111 2.67 3.96 -13.67
CA ASP A 111 3.07 3.00 -14.69
C ASP A 111 3.40 1.63 -14.05
N GLN A 112 3.53 0.59 -14.85
CA GLN A 112 3.81 -0.78 -14.37
C GLN A 112 5.08 -0.89 -13.53
N ASP A 113 6.08 -0.04 -13.81
CA ASP A 113 7.37 -0.03 -13.13
C ASP A 113 7.47 1.01 -12.02
N PHE A 114 6.35 1.65 -11.67
CA PHE A 114 6.35 2.67 -10.62
C PHE A 114 6.83 2.07 -9.30
N ARG A 115 7.90 2.67 -8.76
CA ARG A 115 8.55 2.25 -7.52
C ARG A 115 8.75 3.44 -6.60
N MET A 116 8.56 3.21 -5.32
CA MET A 116 8.86 4.18 -4.27
C MET A 116 9.73 3.52 -3.22
N GLU A 117 10.74 4.26 -2.76
CA GLU A 117 11.60 3.88 -1.64
C GLU A 117 11.47 4.92 -0.53
N TYR A 118 11.33 4.45 0.67
CA TYR A 118 11.34 5.30 1.84
C TYR A 118 12.33 4.78 2.89
N ALA A 119 13.40 5.53 3.10
CA ALA A 119 14.39 5.23 4.14
C ALA A 119 13.84 5.66 5.51
N SER A 120 13.93 4.78 6.47
CA SER A 120 13.47 5.00 7.84
C SER A 120 14.39 4.35 8.86
N ARG A 121 14.17 4.67 10.13
CA ARG A 121 14.87 4.08 11.26
C ARG A 121 13.95 3.91 12.44
N ARG A 122 14.27 2.94 13.29
CA ARG A 122 13.64 2.76 14.59
C ARG A 122 14.69 2.75 15.68
N ASN A 123 14.50 3.60 16.67
CA ASN A 123 15.42 3.75 17.81
C ASN A 123 14.89 2.97 19.01
N TYR A 124 15.82 2.48 19.85
CA TYR A 124 15.52 1.71 21.04
C TYR A 124 16.43 2.18 22.18
N THR A 125 15.88 2.40 23.37
CA THR A 125 16.63 2.74 24.58
C THR A 125 17.51 1.59 25.08
N THR A 126 17.02 0.36 24.87
CA THR A 126 17.74 -0.89 25.17
C THR A 126 17.90 -1.70 23.90
N LYS A 127 18.89 -2.61 23.88
CA LYS A 127 19.02 -3.55 22.75
C LYS A 127 17.74 -4.35 22.62
N PRO A 128 17.06 -4.34 21.45
CA PRO A 128 15.83 -5.09 21.30
C PRO A 128 16.08 -6.59 21.51
N ALA A 129 15.20 -7.23 22.29
CA ALA A 129 15.28 -8.67 22.56
C ALA A 129 14.98 -9.52 21.34
N SER A 130 14.13 -9.02 20.43
CA SER A 130 13.76 -9.71 19.20
C SER A 130 13.42 -8.71 18.09
N LEU A 131 13.76 -9.06 16.87
CA LEU A 131 13.36 -8.37 15.64
C LEU A 131 12.67 -9.33 14.66
N ALA A 132 12.24 -10.53 15.12
CA ALA A 132 11.62 -11.56 14.28
C ALA A 132 10.28 -11.12 13.65
N LYS A 133 9.56 -10.20 14.29
CA LYS A 133 8.28 -9.67 13.81
C LYS A 133 8.36 -8.16 13.56
N PHE A 134 9.43 -7.71 12.93
CA PHE A 134 9.55 -6.30 12.58
C PHE A 134 8.51 -5.96 11.52
N SER A 135 7.69 -4.94 11.75
CA SER A 135 6.59 -4.59 10.85
C SER A 135 6.41 -3.08 10.68
N ILE A 136 5.93 -2.72 9.50
CA ILE A 136 5.51 -1.36 9.12
C ILE A 136 4.13 -1.45 8.50
N GLU A 137 3.23 -0.57 8.94
CA GLU A 137 1.90 -0.47 8.37
C GLU A 137 1.87 0.49 7.20
N VAL A 138 1.30 0.04 6.08
CA VAL A 138 0.96 0.87 4.92
C VAL A 138 -0.50 1.27 5.06
N LEU A 139 -0.74 2.56 4.96
CA LEU A 139 -2.06 3.16 5.19
C LEU A 139 -2.62 3.77 3.91
N ALA A 140 -3.95 3.81 3.82
CA ALA A 140 -4.69 4.55 2.83
C ALA A 140 -5.55 5.61 3.50
N TRP A 141 -5.56 6.77 2.91
CA TRP A 141 -6.50 7.83 3.21
C TRP A 141 -7.61 7.85 2.17
N GLU A 142 -8.86 7.68 2.60
CA GLU A 142 -10.07 7.62 1.76
C GLU A 142 -10.79 8.97 1.64
N GLY A 143 -10.26 10.01 2.29
CA GLY A 143 -10.84 11.35 2.22
C GLY A 143 -10.51 12.06 0.91
N ASP A 144 -11.36 13.00 0.51
CA ASP A 144 -11.16 13.78 -0.71
C ASP A 144 -10.18 14.94 -0.52
N SER A 145 -10.06 15.45 0.70
CA SER A 145 -9.08 16.48 1.04
C SER A 145 -7.80 15.85 1.59
N PRO A 146 -6.61 16.38 1.25
CA PRO A 146 -5.35 15.91 1.81
C PRO A 146 -5.35 15.98 3.34
N THR A 147 -4.72 14.99 3.98
CA THR A 147 -4.46 15.01 5.42
C THR A 147 -2.96 14.95 5.70
N LYS A 148 -2.51 15.71 6.72
CA LYS A 148 -1.14 15.64 7.24
C LYS A 148 -0.99 14.58 8.32
N TRP A 149 -2.09 14.11 8.92
CA TRP A 149 -2.09 13.28 10.11
C TRP A 149 -2.88 11.99 9.89
N THR A 150 -2.46 10.92 10.55
CA THR A 150 -3.20 9.65 10.60
C THR A 150 -4.22 9.63 11.74
N ASN A 151 -4.04 10.52 12.71
CA ASN A 151 -4.85 10.63 13.92
C ASN A 151 -5.27 12.09 14.18
N ASP A 152 -6.26 12.25 15.02
CA ASP A 152 -6.70 13.55 15.51
C ASP A 152 -5.73 14.10 16.60
N SER A 153 -6.07 15.26 17.20
CA SER A 153 -5.27 15.86 18.29
C SER A 153 -5.32 15.03 19.58
N ASN A 154 -6.22 14.07 19.69
CA ASN A 154 -6.36 13.16 20.82
C ASN A 154 -5.57 11.85 20.67
N GLY A 155 -5.06 11.60 19.47
CA GLY A 155 -4.36 10.36 19.14
C GLY A 155 -5.28 9.27 18.61
N GLU A 156 -6.57 9.56 18.39
CA GLU A 156 -7.52 8.63 17.79
C GLU A 156 -7.37 8.62 16.27
N ASN A 157 -7.40 7.42 15.67
CA ASN A 157 -7.29 7.30 14.23
C ASN A 157 -8.41 8.05 13.50
N LEU A 158 -8.05 8.76 12.43
CA LEU A 158 -9.05 9.41 11.60
C LEU A 158 -9.97 8.37 10.96
N PRO A 159 -11.31 8.60 10.92
CA PRO A 159 -12.29 7.60 10.44
C PRO A 159 -12.04 7.10 9.03
N LYS A 160 -11.46 7.96 8.16
CA LYS A 160 -11.13 7.63 6.77
C LYS A 160 -9.70 7.13 6.58
N MET A 161 -8.95 6.93 7.67
CA MET A 161 -7.61 6.35 7.64
C MET A 161 -7.69 4.85 7.84
N ARG A 162 -7.26 4.08 6.85
CA ARG A 162 -7.36 2.63 6.85
C ARG A 162 -6.01 1.97 6.61
N ARG A 163 -5.77 0.85 7.29
CA ARG A 163 -4.61 -0.01 7.03
C ARG A 163 -4.83 -0.82 5.76
N LEU A 164 -3.92 -0.69 4.79
CA LEU A 164 -3.89 -1.50 3.57
C LEU A 164 -3.21 -2.85 3.81
N CYS A 165 -2.03 -2.82 4.39
CA CYS A 165 -1.27 -4.02 4.72
C CYS A 165 -0.26 -3.75 5.84
N SER A 166 0.29 -4.83 6.39
CA SER A 166 1.45 -4.80 7.28
C SER A 166 2.62 -5.48 6.57
N VAL A 167 3.66 -4.72 6.27
CA VAL A 167 4.90 -5.25 5.69
C VAL A 167 5.76 -5.78 6.82
N GLN A 168 6.02 -7.08 6.83
CA GLN A 168 6.74 -7.76 7.89
C GLN A 168 8.06 -8.36 7.36
N ALA A 169 9.07 -8.37 8.21
CA ALA A 169 10.33 -9.07 7.96
C ALA A 169 10.92 -9.58 9.27
N ASP A 170 11.64 -10.70 9.20
CA ASP A 170 12.49 -11.17 10.27
C ASP A 170 13.87 -10.49 10.12
N LEU A 171 14.16 -9.58 11.03
CA LEU A 171 15.44 -8.87 11.12
C LEU A 171 16.30 -9.38 12.29
N SER A 172 16.02 -10.56 12.84
CA SER A 172 16.74 -11.13 14.01
C SER A 172 18.24 -11.27 13.77
N HIS A 173 18.64 -11.54 12.52
CA HIS A 173 20.06 -11.63 12.13
C HIS A 173 20.81 -10.30 12.24
N LEU A 174 20.12 -9.16 12.33
CA LEU A 174 20.77 -7.86 12.61
C LEU A 174 21.15 -7.68 14.08
N LEU A 175 20.53 -8.42 15.01
CA LEU A 175 20.74 -8.25 16.44
C LEU A 175 22.22 -8.32 16.87
N PRO A 176 23.04 -9.29 16.38
CA PRO A 176 24.47 -9.34 16.72
C PRO A 176 25.27 -8.13 16.19
N HIS A 177 24.82 -7.55 15.07
CA HIS A 177 25.53 -6.49 14.35
C HIS A 177 25.04 -5.08 14.70
N LEU A 178 24.00 -4.96 15.53
CA LEU A 178 23.53 -3.66 15.99
C LEU A 178 24.62 -2.95 16.79
N THR A 179 24.96 -1.75 16.36
CA THR A 179 25.91 -0.89 17.07
C THR A 179 25.18 0.12 17.94
N GLN A 180 25.77 0.39 19.09
CA GLN A 180 25.30 1.42 20.01
C GLN A 180 25.63 2.80 19.44
N GLN A 181 24.63 3.66 19.37
CA GLN A 181 24.77 5.06 18.99
C GLN A 181 24.79 5.94 20.24
N LYS A 182 25.39 7.14 20.14
CA LYS A 182 25.36 8.14 21.21
C LYS A 182 24.46 9.32 20.78
N SER A 183 23.51 9.66 21.62
CA SER A 183 22.66 10.82 21.38
C SER A 183 23.48 12.12 21.44
N ALA A 184 23.36 12.95 20.43
CA ALA A 184 24.02 14.25 20.37
C ALA A 184 23.43 15.27 21.37
N THR A 185 22.18 15.07 21.82
CA THR A 185 21.46 15.96 22.71
C THR A 185 21.61 15.60 24.17
N THR A 186 21.49 14.32 24.51
CA THR A 186 21.51 13.85 25.91
C THR A 186 22.81 13.13 26.30
N GLY A 187 23.64 12.74 25.31
CA GLY A 187 24.81 11.91 25.55
C GLY A 187 24.48 10.45 25.85
N SER A 188 23.21 10.08 26.01
CA SER A 188 22.76 8.72 26.29
C SER A 188 23.02 7.79 25.11
N LYS A 189 23.26 6.52 25.41
CA LYS A 189 23.44 5.50 24.40
C LYS A 189 22.10 4.90 23.99
N TYR A 190 21.95 4.60 22.70
CA TYR A 190 20.76 3.99 22.15
C TYR A 190 21.09 3.03 21.01
N TRP A 191 20.13 2.22 20.60
CA TRP A 191 20.27 1.26 19.50
C TRP A 191 19.40 1.71 18.33
N MET A 192 19.84 1.46 17.10
CA MET A 192 19.12 1.90 15.91
C MET A 192 19.06 0.80 14.86
N VAL A 193 17.88 0.54 14.32
CA VAL A 193 17.66 -0.29 13.16
C VAL A 193 17.32 0.62 11.98
N GLN A 194 18.12 0.55 10.92
CA GLN A 194 17.87 1.26 9.67
C GLN A 194 17.29 0.31 8.64
N PHE A 195 16.29 0.79 7.91
CA PHE A 195 15.62 0.01 6.87
C PHE A 195 15.02 0.94 5.81
N LYS A 196 14.67 0.36 4.67
CA LYS A 196 13.85 1.01 3.64
C LYS A 196 12.56 0.24 3.48
N VAL A 197 11.48 0.93 3.18
CA VAL A 197 10.24 0.36 2.68
C VAL A 197 10.22 0.56 1.18
N LEU A 198 10.09 -0.53 0.44
CA LEU A 198 9.98 -0.52 -1.01
C LEU A 198 8.54 -0.83 -1.38
N ILE A 199 7.96 0.00 -2.23
CA ILE A 199 6.63 -0.22 -2.78
C ILE A 199 6.72 -0.23 -4.29
N THR A 200 6.09 -1.22 -4.89
CA THR A 200 6.00 -1.37 -6.33
C THR A 200 4.53 -1.47 -6.72
N PHE A 201 4.12 -0.65 -7.64
CA PHE A 201 2.79 -0.68 -8.24
C PHE A 201 2.92 -1.34 -9.60
N GLY A 202 3.13 -2.68 -9.62
CA GLY A 202 3.30 -3.43 -10.86
C GLY A 202 2.09 -4.29 -11.18
N GLY A 203 1.62 -4.24 -12.41
CA GLY A 203 0.50 -5.07 -12.87
C GLY A 203 -0.81 -4.75 -12.15
N THR A 204 -1.43 -5.77 -11.53
CA THR A 204 -2.74 -5.65 -10.85
C THR A 204 -2.64 -5.40 -9.36
N ARG A 205 -1.46 -5.42 -8.75
CA ARG A 205 -1.30 -5.49 -7.29
C ARG A 205 -0.22 -4.55 -6.79
N LEU A 206 -0.51 -3.90 -5.66
CA LEU A 206 0.51 -3.24 -4.86
C LEU A 206 1.34 -4.30 -4.13
N LYS A 207 2.66 -4.21 -4.28
CA LYS A 207 3.62 -5.06 -3.58
C LYS A 207 4.47 -4.20 -2.66
N ALA A 208 4.64 -4.61 -1.42
CA ALA A 208 5.46 -3.92 -0.45
C ALA A 208 6.44 -4.89 0.21
N ARG A 209 7.66 -4.43 0.49
CA ARG A 209 8.69 -5.19 1.21
C ARG A 209 9.61 -4.29 1.98
N LEU A 210 10.31 -4.87 2.96
CA LEU A 210 11.40 -4.21 3.68
C LEU A 210 12.73 -4.54 3.01
N GLN A 211 13.63 -3.56 3.02
CA GLN A 211 15.02 -3.69 2.60
C GLN A 211 15.93 -3.14 3.70
N TRP A 212 17.05 -3.78 3.91
CA TRP A 212 18.07 -3.34 4.90
C TRP A 212 19.47 -3.67 4.41
N THR A 213 20.47 -3.11 5.09
CA THR A 213 21.88 -3.42 4.82
C THR A 213 22.42 -4.29 5.94
N GLU A 214 23.06 -5.40 5.57
CA GLU A 214 23.74 -6.33 6.44
C GLU A 214 25.14 -6.65 5.90
N ALA A 215 26.16 -6.42 6.71
CA ALA A 215 27.55 -6.63 6.31
C ALA A 215 27.91 -5.99 4.95
N GLY A 216 27.39 -4.78 4.69
CA GLY A 216 27.61 -4.05 3.43
C GLY A 216 26.79 -4.55 2.23
N LYS A 217 25.96 -5.59 2.40
CA LYS A 217 25.10 -6.13 1.35
C LYS A 217 23.64 -5.74 1.60
N THR A 218 22.95 -5.37 0.54
CA THR A 218 21.51 -5.12 0.57
C THR A 218 20.76 -6.45 0.65
N LYS A 219 19.85 -6.56 1.62
CA LYS A 219 18.95 -7.69 1.84
C LYS A 219 17.50 -7.20 1.72
N GLU A 220 16.61 -8.10 1.34
CA GLU A 220 15.19 -7.82 1.18
C GLU A 220 14.35 -8.86 1.89
N GLY A 221 13.28 -8.42 2.51
CA GLY A 221 12.28 -9.27 3.15
C GLY A 221 11.26 -9.85 2.15
N PRO A 222 10.36 -10.69 2.64
CA PRO A 222 9.28 -11.24 1.83
C PRO A 222 8.38 -10.12 1.27
N ILE A 223 7.87 -10.36 0.07
CA ILE A 223 6.92 -9.45 -0.56
C ILE A 223 5.55 -9.65 0.08
N GLN A 224 4.96 -8.57 0.58
CA GLN A 224 3.55 -8.52 0.95
C GLN A 224 2.75 -8.00 -0.24
N VAL A 225 1.71 -8.72 -0.62
CA VAL A 225 0.82 -8.35 -1.72
C VAL A 225 -0.46 -7.78 -1.13
N VAL A 226 -0.80 -6.57 -1.51
CA VAL A 226 -2.10 -5.98 -1.17
C VAL A 226 -3.12 -6.49 -2.19
N THR A 227 -4.13 -7.20 -1.71
CA THR A 227 -5.19 -7.76 -2.55
C THR A 227 -6.11 -6.68 -3.13
N ASP A 228 -6.66 -6.92 -4.31
CA ASP A 228 -7.30 -5.98 -5.24
C ASP A 228 -8.44 -5.09 -4.76
N SER A 229 -8.97 -5.30 -3.56
CA SER A 229 -10.06 -4.46 -3.06
C SER A 229 -9.68 -3.00 -2.80
N PHE A 230 -8.42 -2.64 -3.03
CA PHE A 230 -7.86 -1.34 -2.65
C PHE A 230 -7.17 -0.55 -3.78
N LEU A 231 -7.16 -1.08 -5.00
CA LEU A 231 -6.57 -0.41 -6.17
C LEU A 231 -7.61 0.07 -7.16
#